data_939ff113a5d0accc34a4c53f92e30823
#
_entry.id   939ff113a5d0accc34a4c53f92e30823
#
_cell.length_a   1.000
_cell.length_b   1.000
_cell.length_c   1.000
_cell.angle_alpha   90.00
_cell.angle_beta   90.00
_cell.angle_gamma   90.00
#
_symmetry.space_group_name_H-M   'P 1'
#
loop_
_entity.id
_entity.type
_entity.pdbx_description
1 polymer ?
#
loop_
_entity_poly.entity_id
_entity_poly.type
_entity_poly.pdbx_seq_one_letter_code
_entity_poly.pdbx_strand_id
1 'polypeptide(L)'
;SRTLLAVRFGENHPGQLHKITGFFAESSIDLTFVQSRPYKIRPQQYVLIFEMIGHKSDPRLKKAFTQIEQEVRQSEGWKKVLGSFPYRERQVLDDEQLKP
;
A
#
# COMPACT_ATOMS: atom_id res chain seq x y z
N SER A 1 -11.50 -10.96 -6.38
CA SER A 1 -10.69 -9.81 -6.80
C SER A 1 -9.50 -9.61 -5.88
N ARG A 2 -8.46 -9.02 -6.43
CA ARG A 2 -7.27 -8.56 -5.71
C ARG A 2 -7.09 -7.09 -5.97
N THR A 3 -6.57 -6.37 -4.97
CA THR A 3 -6.25 -4.95 -5.10
C THR A 3 -4.78 -4.73 -4.75
N LEU A 4 -4.12 -3.88 -5.51
CA LEU A 4 -2.75 -3.45 -5.25
C LEU A 4 -2.76 -2.03 -4.72
N LEU A 5 -1.98 -1.81 -3.66
CA LEU A 5 -1.81 -0.50 -3.04
C LEU A 5 -0.32 -0.22 -2.89
N ALA A 6 0.12 0.95 -3.29
CA ALA A 6 1.45 1.45 -3.01
C ALA A 6 1.39 2.49 -1.90
N VAL A 7 2.31 2.41 -0.96
CA VAL A 7 2.40 3.32 0.19
C VAL A 7 3.83 3.79 0.34
N ARG A 8 4.02 5.09 0.44
CA ARG A 8 5.31 5.68 0.75
C ARG A 8 5.18 6.63 1.93
N PHE A 9 6.02 6.43 2.94
CA PHE A 9 6.18 7.40 4.02
C PHE A 9 7.23 8.43 3.62
N GLY A 10 7.02 9.69 3.98
CA GLY A 10 8.00 10.75 3.74
C GLY A 10 9.27 10.56 4.55
N GLU A 11 9.13 10.01 5.75
CA GLU A 11 10.23 9.64 6.61
C GLU A 11 10.06 8.19 7.04
N ASN A 12 11.17 7.46 7.14
CA ASN A 12 11.16 6.07 7.59
C ASN A 12 11.33 6.01 9.10
N HIS A 13 10.36 5.43 9.79
CA HIS A 13 10.41 5.20 11.23
C HIS A 13 10.13 3.75 11.54
N PRO A 14 10.75 3.19 12.59
CA PRO A 14 10.41 1.84 13.05
C PRO A 14 8.92 1.74 13.37
N GLY A 15 8.33 0.60 13.03
CA GLY A 15 6.93 0.33 13.35
C GLY A 15 5.91 0.81 12.32
N GLN A 16 6.31 1.51 11.27
CA GLN A 16 5.38 1.99 10.23
C GLN A 16 4.68 0.84 9.53
N LEU A 17 5.42 -0.18 9.13
CA LEU A 17 4.84 -1.36 8.48
C LEU A 17 3.85 -2.06 9.40
N HIS A 18 4.19 -2.20 10.67
CA HIS A 18 3.30 -2.81 11.66
C HIS A 18 1.99 -2.04 11.77
N LYS A 19 2.06 -0.72 11.76
CA LYS A 19 0.87 0.13 11.85
C LYS A 19 -0.04 -0.05 10.64
N ILE A 20 0.53 -0.08 9.44
CA ILE A 20 -0.23 -0.31 8.21
C ILE A 20 -0.87 -1.69 8.20
N THR A 21 -0.13 -2.73 8.54
CA THR A 21 -0.69 -4.09 8.60
C THR A 21 -1.75 -4.21 9.68
N GLY A 22 -1.64 -3.45 10.77
CA GLY A 22 -2.67 -3.36 11.79
C GLY A 22 -4.00 -2.83 11.26
N PHE A 23 -3.97 -1.82 10.40
CA PHE A 23 -5.18 -1.31 9.78
C PHE A 23 -5.88 -2.38 8.93
N PHE A 24 -5.11 -3.14 8.16
CA PHE A 24 -5.67 -4.25 7.38
C PHE A 24 -6.27 -5.33 8.29
N ALA A 25 -5.58 -5.68 9.37
CA ALA A 25 -6.06 -6.69 10.32
C ALA A 25 -7.37 -6.25 10.99
N GLU A 26 -7.45 -4.98 11.42
CA GLU A 26 -8.66 -4.43 12.04
C GLU A 26 -9.87 -4.48 11.11
N SER A 27 -9.65 -4.33 9.83
CA SER A 27 -10.70 -4.38 8.81
C SER A 27 -10.92 -5.77 8.23
N SER A 28 -10.29 -6.80 8.80
CA SER A 28 -10.40 -8.20 8.36
C SER A 28 -10.02 -8.37 6.89
N ILE A 29 -8.95 -7.72 6.47
CA ILE A 29 -8.43 -7.79 5.10
C ILE A 29 -7.25 -8.75 5.08
N ASP A 30 -7.31 -9.74 4.19
CA ASP A 30 -6.21 -10.68 3.98
C ASP A 30 -5.21 -10.11 2.99
N LEU A 31 -3.97 -9.97 3.45
CA LEU A 31 -2.85 -9.62 2.58
C LEU A 31 -2.29 -10.90 1.95
N THR A 32 -2.08 -10.85 0.65
CA THR A 32 -1.54 -11.98 -0.12
C THR A 32 -0.10 -11.72 -0.57
N PHE A 33 0.38 -10.50 -0.46
CA PHE A 33 1.73 -10.15 -0.86
C PHE A 33 2.11 -8.79 -0.26
N VAL A 34 3.33 -8.69 0.21
CA VAL A 34 3.93 -7.44 0.67
C VAL A 34 5.35 -7.37 0.12
N GLN A 35 5.71 -6.26 -0.49
CA GLN A 35 7.04 -6.05 -1.02
C GLN A 35 7.51 -4.63 -0.68
N SER A 36 8.78 -4.51 -0.32
CA SER A 36 9.46 -3.23 -0.19
C SER A 36 10.34 -3.03 -1.41
N ARG A 37 10.21 -1.89 -2.07
CA ARG A 37 11.02 -1.55 -3.25
C ARG A 37 11.71 -0.22 -3.04
N PRO A 38 12.98 -0.08 -3.50
CA PRO A 38 13.64 1.22 -3.43
C PRO A 38 12.86 2.29 -4.19
N TYR A 39 12.78 3.48 -3.61
CA TYR A 39 12.15 4.62 -4.27
C TYR A 39 13.19 5.34 -5.11
N LYS A 40 13.02 5.30 -6.44
CA LYS A 40 14.03 5.83 -7.38
C LYS A 40 14.23 7.33 -7.29
N ILE A 41 13.20 8.07 -6.89
CA ILE A 41 13.26 9.53 -6.84
C ILE A 41 14.10 10.01 -5.66
N ARG A 42 14.06 9.28 -4.54
CA ARG A 42 14.81 9.62 -3.32
C ARG A 42 15.58 8.42 -2.81
N PRO A 43 16.91 8.40 -2.93
CA PRO A 43 17.74 7.31 -2.41
C PRO A 43 17.47 7.05 -0.93
N GLN A 44 17.58 5.78 -0.52
CA GLN A 44 17.38 5.32 0.85
C GLN A 44 15.94 5.36 1.36
N GLN A 45 14.98 5.69 0.51
CA GLN A 45 13.56 5.56 0.81
C GLN A 45 12.96 4.38 0.06
N TYR A 46 11.81 3.92 0.53
CA TYR A 46 11.15 2.73 0.00
C TYR A 46 9.68 3.00 -0.27
N VAL A 47 9.15 2.29 -1.26
CA VAL A 47 7.71 2.15 -1.48
C VAL A 47 7.31 0.76 -1.02
N LEU A 48 6.26 0.68 -0.19
CA LEU A 48 5.67 -0.58 0.22
C LEU A 48 4.52 -0.90 -0.73
N ILE A 49 4.50 -2.13 -1.23
CA ILE A 49 3.45 -2.60 -2.13
C ILE A 49 2.71 -3.72 -1.44
N PHE A 50 1.39 -3.57 -1.36
CA PHE A 50 0.50 -4.55 -0.74
C PHE A 50 -0.45 -5.09 -1.80
N GLU A 51 -0.61 -6.41 -1.82
CA GLU A 51 -1.70 -7.06 -2.55
C GLU A 51 -2.65 -7.65 -1.52
N MET A 52 -3.94 -7.46 -1.72
CA MET A 52 -4.95 -7.91 -0.78
C MET A 52 -6.15 -8.50 -1.49
N ILE A 53 -6.89 -9.34 -0.79
CA ILE A 53 -8.15 -9.89 -1.28
C ILE A 53 -9.23 -8.82 -1.14
N GLY A 54 -9.96 -8.58 -2.22
CA GLY A 54 -11.07 -7.65 -2.26
C GLY A 54 -10.93 -6.64 -3.39
N HIS A 55 -12.05 -6.06 -3.78
CA HIS A 55 -12.10 -5.00 -4.78
C HIS A 55 -11.97 -3.64 -4.09
N LYS A 56 -11.41 -2.66 -4.77
CA LYS A 56 -11.21 -1.31 -4.23
C LYS A 56 -12.51 -0.64 -3.78
N SER A 57 -13.68 -1.10 -4.27
CA SER A 57 -14.98 -0.60 -3.82
C SER A 57 -15.47 -1.25 -2.53
N ASP A 58 -14.79 -2.28 -2.02
CA ASP A 58 -15.17 -2.93 -0.77
C ASP A 58 -15.05 -1.93 0.39
N PRO A 59 -16.12 -1.76 1.22
CA PRO A 59 -16.09 -0.81 2.33
C PRO A 59 -14.95 -1.06 3.32
N ARG A 60 -14.54 -2.32 3.52
CA ARG A 60 -13.43 -2.65 4.42
C ARG A 60 -12.12 -2.09 3.89
N LEU A 61 -11.88 -2.19 2.57
CA LEU A 61 -10.70 -1.64 1.93
C LEU A 61 -10.72 -0.11 2.00
N LYS A 62 -11.87 0.50 1.73
CA LYS A 62 -12.00 1.96 1.81
C LYS A 62 -11.66 2.49 3.20
N LYS A 63 -12.14 1.80 4.24
CA LYS A 63 -11.84 2.18 5.63
C LYS A 63 -10.35 2.11 5.92
N ALA A 64 -9.70 0.99 5.57
CA ALA A 64 -8.27 0.83 5.79
C ALA A 64 -7.46 1.86 4.99
N PHE A 65 -7.85 2.12 3.75
CA PHE A 65 -7.15 3.10 2.90
C PHE A 65 -7.27 4.52 3.47
N THR A 66 -8.41 4.86 4.05
CA THR A 66 -8.57 6.16 4.73
C THR A 66 -7.63 6.29 5.92
N GLN A 67 -7.52 5.23 6.73
CA GLN A 67 -6.59 5.21 7.86
C GLN A 67 -5.13 5.34 7.41
N ILE A 68 -4.77 4.64 6.33
CA ILE A 68 -3.43 4.72 5.75
C ILE A 68 -3.16 6.12 5.22
N GLU A 69 -4.13 6.73 4.54
CA GLU A 69 -3.99 8.11 4.03
C GLU A 69 -3.65 9.09 5.15
N GLN A 70 -4.33 8.99 6.28
CA GLN A 70 -4.08 9.85 7.43
C GLN A 70 -2.67 9.66 7.98
N GLU A 71 -2.20 8.41 8.05
CA GLU A 71 -0.86 8.11 8.53
C GLU A 71 0.24 8.65 7.62
N VAL A 72 0.11 8.42 6.31
CA VAL A 72 1.15 8.85 5.38
C VAL A 72 1.21 10.36 5.24
N ARG A 73 0.09 11.06 5.38
CA ARG A 73 0.07 12.52 5.36
C ARG A 73 0.86 13.13 6.50
N GLN A 74 0.84 12.52 7.67
CA GLN A 74 1.60 13.00 8.83
C GLN A 74 3.11 12.97 8.59
N SER A 75 3.58 12.09 7.72
CA SER A 75 4.99 11.97 7.36
C SER A 75 5.32 12.59 6.00
N GLU A 76 4.36 13.32 5.40
CA GLU A 76 4.50 13.88 4.05
C GLU A 76 4.73 12.80 2.99
N GLY A 77 4.12 11.65 3.19
CA GLY A 77 4.13 10.54 2.24
C GLY A 77 2.89 10.54 1.36
N TRP A 78 2.66 9.41 0.71
CA TRP A 78 1.49 9.23 -0.14
C TRP A 78 1.08 7.77 -0.19
N LYS A 79 -0.17 7.53 -0.58
CA LYS A 79 -0.66 6.23 -0.98
C LYS A 79 -1.30 6.31 -2.36
N LYS A 80 -1.30 5.21 -3.08
CA LYS A 80 -1.89 5.13 -4.41
C LYS A 80 -2.49 3.75 -4.62
N VAL A 81 -3.78 3.69 -4.93
CA VAL A 81 -4.42 2.45 -5.36
C VAL A 81 -4.01 2.18 -6.80
N LEU A 82 -3.26 1.11 -7.03
CA LEU A 82 -2.75 0.78 -8.35
C LEU A 82 -3.80 0.09 -9.22
N GLY A 83 -4.77 -0.56 -8.61
CA GLY A 83 -5.88 -1.15 -9.32
C GLY A 83 -6.44 -2.38 -8.64
N SER A 84 -7.57 -2.85 -9.16
CA SER A 84 -8.21 -4.10 -8.76
C SER A 84 -8.31 -5.00 -9.98
N PHE A 85 -8.13 -6.30 -9.78
CA PHE A 85 -8.08 -7.27 -10.89
C PHE A 85 -8.50 -8.65 -10.40
N PRO A 86 -8.96 -9.54 -11.29
CA PRO A 86 -9.14 -10.94 -10.95
C PRO A 86 -7.80 -11.56 -10.58
N TYR A 87 -7.80 -12.58 -9.72
CA TYR A 87 -6.57 -13.27 -9.35
C TYR A 87 -5.91 -13.87 -10.60
N ARG A 88 -4.63 -13.55 -10.79
CA ARG A 88 -3.78 -14.05 -11.88
C ARG A 88 -2.34 -14.04 -11.38
N GLU A 89 -1.40 -14.24 -12.30
CA GLU A 89 0.00 -14.02 -12.01
C GLU A 89 0.23 -12.57 -11.59
N ARG A 90 1.17 -12.40 -10.66
CA ARG A 90 1.48 -11.08 -10.12
C ARG A 90 2.02 -10.19 -11.21
N GLN A 91 1.49 -8.97 -11.28
CA GLN A 91 1.90 -8.01 -12.27
C GLN A 91 3.32 -7.51 -11.98
N VAL A 92 4.07 -7.21 -13.06
CA VAL A 92 5.33 -6.49 -12.96
C VAL A 92 4.99 -5.00 -12.88
N LEU A 93 5.44 -4.34 -11.83
CA LEU A 93 5.25 -2.90 -11.64
C LEU A 93 6.50 -2.16 -12.07
N ASP A 94 6.32 -1.08 -12.84
CA ASP A 94 7.43 -0.21 -13.23
C ASP A 94 7.52 1.02 -12.32
N ASP A 95 8.57 1.81 -12.50
CA ASP A 95 8.82 2.97 -11.65
C ASP A 95 7.77 4.07 -11.83
N GLU A 96 7.15 4.16 -12.99
CA GLU A 96 6.09 5.15 -13.23
C GLU A 96 4.86 4.88 -12.37
N GLN A 97 4.52 3.60 -12.16
CA GLN A 97 3.39 3.23 -11.32
C GLN A 97 3.63 3.53 -9.85
N LEU A 98 4.89 3.72 -9.44
CA LEU A 98 5.29 3.95 -8.06
C LEU A 98 5.57 5.41 -7.74
N LYS A 99 5.08 6.33 -8.57
CA LYS A 99 5.13 7.77 -8.34
C LYS A 99 3.79 8.28 -7.79
N PRO A 100 3.80 9.39 -7.07
CA PRO A 100 2.58 10.01 -6.57
C PRO A 100 1.51 10.24 -7.63
#